data_f787368606875cbcc0bdd10daf426a69
#
_entry.id   f787368606875cbcc0bdd10daf426a69
#
_cell.length_a   1.000
_cell.length_b   1.000
_cell.length_c   1.000
_cell.angle_alpha   90.00
_cell.angle_beta   90.00
_cell.angle_gamma   90.00
#
_symmetry.space_group_name_H-M   'P 1'
#
loop_
_entity.id
_entity.type
_entity.pdbx_description
1 polymer ?
#
loop_
_entity_poly.entity_id
_entity_poly.type
_entity_poly.pdbx_seq_one_letter_code
_entity_poly.pdbx_strand_id
1 'polypeptide(L)'
;SRPILGSAVLASISTSLAEILGGAIALEMLFDIPIVWGAILTTILVLIMLFSNTYKRIERLIIAFVSIIGLSFLYELFLVDIDWPLAAKSWVTPSIPEGSMLIIMSVLGAVVMPHNLFLHSEVIQSQEYNKQDEAAVQKHLKYEFYDTLLSMGIGWAINSAMILLAASTFFQTGTPVEELQQAKSLLTPLLGEAAG
;
A
#
# COMPACT_ATOMS: atom_id res chain seq x y z
N SER A 1 1.63 28.52 -3.93
CA SER A 1 0.63 27.51 -3.74
C SER A 1 0.06 26.84 -5.01
N ARG A 2 -0.06 27.53 -6.17
CA ARG A 2 -0.51 26.88 -7.44
C ARG A 2 0.42 25.75 -7.93
N PRO A 3 1.76 25.87 -7.85
CA PRO A 3 2.64 24.76 -8.22
C PRO A 3 2.45 23.51 -7.33
N ILE A 4 2.25 23.70 -6.02
CA ILE A 4 2.04 22.58 -5.07
C ILE A 4 0.71 21.87 -5.38
N LEU A 5 -0.35 22.61 -5.68
CA LEU A 5 -1.60 22.01 -6.09
C LEU A 5 -1.45 21.25 -7.42
N GLY A 6 -0.74 21.83 -8.39
CA GLY A 6 -0.48 21.18 -9.67
C GLY A 6 0.31 19.86 -9.49
N SER A 7 1.34 19.85 -8.65
CA SER A 7 2.09 18.62 -8.36
C SER A 7 1.26 17.57 -7.64
N ALA A 8 0.38 17.97 -6.72
CA ALA A 8 -0.52 17.04 -6.04
C ALA A 8 -1.54 16.40 -7.00
N VAL A 9 -2.09 17.19 -7.94
CA VAL A 9 -3.01 16.68 -8.98
C VAL A 9 -2.28 15.68 -9.90
N LEU A 10 -1.06 15.99 -10.35
CA LEU A 10 -0.27 15.09 -11.17
C LEU A 10 0.07 13.80 -10.41
N ALA A 11 0.44 13.89 -9.15
CA ALA A 11 0.68 12.72 -8.30
C ALA A 11 -0.58 11.87 -8.17
N SER A 12 -1.75 12.47 -7.95
CA SER A 12 -3.03 11.77 -7.86
C SER A 12 -3.39 11.03 -9.15
N ILE A 13 -3.18 11.67 -10.31
CA ILE A 13 -3.40 11.04 -11.62
C ILE A 13 -2.46 9.85 -11.80
N SER A 14 -1.16 10.02 -11.50
CA SER A 14 -0.17 8.95 -11.61
C SER A 14 -0.50 7.75 -10.71
N THR A 15 -0.93 8.01 -9.47
CA THR A 15 -1.35 6.97 -8.53
C THR A 15 -2.58 6.23 -9.05
N SER A 16 -3.60 6.94 -9.53
CA SER A 16 -4.80 6.31 -10.09
C SER A 16 -4.50 5.42 -11.30
N LEU A 17 -3.57 5.83 -12.16
CA LEU A 17 -3.11 4.99 -13.27
C LEU A 17 -2.40 3.74 -12.78
N ALA A 18 -1.53 3.86 -11.77
CA ALA A 18 -0.84 2.72 -11.17
C ALA A 18 -1.81 1.74 -10.52
N GLU A 19 -2.85 2.21 -9.85
CA GLU A 19 -3.89 1.38 -9.23
C GLU A 19 -4.72 0.62 -10.26
N ILE A 20 -5.10 1.28 -11.37
CA ILE A 20 -5.81 0.62 -12.50
C ILE A 20 -4.90 -0.44 -13.13
N LEU A 21 -3.62 -0.15 -13.32
CA LEU A 21 -2.66 -1.09 -13.87
C LEU A 21 -2.47 -2.29 -12.92
N GLY A 22 -2.37 -2.06 -11.61
CA GLY A 22 -2.31 -3.12 -10.60
C GLY A 22 -3.52 -4.06 -10.67
N GLY A 23 -4.73 -3.51 -10.78
CA GLY A 23 -5.94 -4.29 -10.99
C GLY A 23 -5.93 -5.08 -12.30
N ALA A 24 -5.43 -4.50 -13.38
CA ALA A 24 -5.30 -5.17 -14.68
C ALA A 24 -4.31 -6.34 -14.63
N ILE A 25 -3.15 -6.15 -13.99
CA ILE A 25 -2.15 -7.20 -13.80
C ILE A 25 -2.71 -8.34 -12.94
N ALA A 26 -3.46 -8.02 -11.88
CA ALA A 26 -4.10 -9.04 -11.05
C ALA A 26 -5.11 -9.88 -11.85
N LEU A 27 -5.89 -9.25 -12.73
CA LEU A 27 -6.83 -9.96 -13.62
C LEU A 27 -6.09 -10.82 -14.66
N GLU A 28 -4.97 -10.37 -15.17
CA GLU A 28 -4.12 -11.17 -16.05
C GLU A 28 -3.55 -12.39 -15.32
N MET A 29 -3.03 -12.20 -14.11
CA MET A 29 -2.43 -13.29 -13.32
C MET A 29 -3.44 -14.34 -12.85
N LEU A 30 -4.69 -13.94 -12.57
CA LEU A 30 -5.72 -14.83 -12.02
C LEU A 30 -6.59 -15.49 -13.12
N PHE A 31 -6.84 -14.78 -14.22
CA PHE A 31 -7.82 -15.17 -15.23
C PHE A 31 -7.27 -15.17 -16.64
N ASP A 32 -5.97 -14.92 -16.84
CA ASP A 32 -5.32 -14.78 -18.16
C ASP A 32 -6.00 -13.74 -19.07
N ILE A 33 -6.57 -12.68 -18.46
CA ILE A 33 -7.19 -11.57 -19.19
C ILE A 33 -6.10 -10.59 -19.62
N PRO A 34 -5.97 -10.26 -20.93
CA PRO A 34 -4.97 -9.30 -21.38
C PRO A 34 -5.07 -7.96 -20.65
N ILE A 35 -3.92 -7.36 -20.30
CA ILE A 35 -3.82 -6.11 -19.49
C ILE A 35 -4.78 -5.02 -19.97
N VAL A 36 -4.92 -4.83 -21.28
CA VAL A 36 -5.81 -3.80 -21.84
C VAL A 36 -7.27 -4.01 -21.44
N TRP A 37 -7.76 -5.24 -21.53
CA TRP A 37 -9.13 -5.59 -21.12
C TRP A 37 -9.27 -5.58 -19.60
N GLY A 38 -8.24 -6.01 -18.88
CA GLY A 38 -8.17 -5.91 -17.43
C GLY A 38 -8.27 -4.46 -16.95
N ALA A 39 -7.56 -3.52 -17.58
CA ALA A 39 -7.62 -2.10 -17.26
C ALA A 39 -9.01 -1.49 -17.51
N ILE A 40 -9.65 -1.86 -18.64
CA ILE A 40 -11.01 -1.41 -18.95
C ILE A 40 -12.00 -1.94 -17.90
N LEU A 41 -11.94 -3.22 -17.57
CA LEU A 41 -12.81 -3.85 -16.56
C LEU A 41 -12.62 -3.22 -15.18
N THR A 42 -11.38 -3.03 -14.74
CA THR A 42 -11.05 -2.37 -13.47
C THR A 42 -11.61 -0.95 -13.45
N THR A 43 -11.42 -0.18 -14.52
CA THR A 43 -11.95 1.20 -14.62
C THR A 43 -13.47 1.22 -14.53
N ILE A 44 -14.17 0.34 -15.27
CA ILE A 44 -15.63 0.25 -15.21
C ILE A 44 -16.10 -0.13 -13.81
N LEU A 45 -15.45 -1.10 -13.17
CA LEU A 45 -15.78 -1.52 -11.80
C LEU A 45 -15.65 -0.34 -10.81
N VAL A 46 -14.54 0.38 -10.86
CA VAL A 46 -14.29 1.54 -10.01
C VAL A 46 -15.34 2.63 -10.23
N LEU A 47 -15.69 2.93 -11.49
CA LEU A 47 -16.73 3.89 -11.82
C LEU A 47 -18.10 3.47 -11.27
N ILE A 48 -18.49 2.20 -11.44
CA ILE A 48 -19.75 1.67 -10.89
C ILE A 48 -19.76 1.81 -9.36
N MET A 49 -18.66 1.47 -8.70
CA MET A 49 -18.54 1.60 -7.25
C MET A 49 -18.64 3.07 -6.80
N LEU A 50 -17.99 3.97 -7.52
CA LEU A 50 -18.02 5.42 -7.23
C LEU A 50 -19.42 6.00 -7.34
N PHE A 51 -20.16 5.65 -8.41
CA PHE A 51 -21.52 6.13 -8.62
C PHE A 51 -22.59 5.40 -7.78
N SER A 52 -22.26 4.24 -7.22
CA SER A 52 -23.19 3.43 -6.41
C SER A 52 -23.52 4.03 -5.04
N ASN A 53 -22.84 5.10 -4.63
CA ASN A 53 -23.04 5.85 -3.38
C ASN A 53 -23.14 4.97 -2.10
N THR A 54 -22.46 3.82 -2.11
CA THR A 54 -22.52 2.86 -0.99
C THR A 54 -21.20 2.88 -0.20
N TYR A 55 -20.73 4.08 0.18
CA TYR A 55 -19.44 4.29 0.88
C TYR A 55 -19.18 3.28 2.00
N LYS A 56 -20.13 3.09 2.92
CA LYS A 56 -19.97 2.17 4.04
C LYS A 56 -19.79 0.69 3.67
N ARG A 57 -20.28 0.26 2.51
CA ARG A 57 -20.08 -1.13 2.05
C ARG A 57 -18.69 -1.28 1.43
N ILE A 58 -18.28 -0.29 0.65
CA ILE A 58 -16.95 -0.23 0.02
C ILE A 58 -15.88 -0.19 1.11
N GLU A 59 -16.03 0.68 2.11
CA GLU A 59 -15.12 0.79 3.25
C GLU A 59 -14.93 -0.55 3.96
N ARG A 60 -16.01 -1.25 4.32
CA ARG A 60 -15.93 -2.56 4.97
C ARG A 60 -15.25 -3.62 4.10
N LEU A 61 -15.50 -3.59 2.81
CA LEU A 61 -14.89 -4.50 1.85
C LEU A 61 -13.39 -4.23 1.73
N ILE A 62 -12.97 -2.97 1.65
CA ILE A 62 -11.57 -2.57 1.64
C ILE A 62 -10.88 -3.02 2.92
N ILE A 63 -11.47 -2.76 4.10
CA ILE A 63 -10.91 -3.20 5.39
C ILE A 63 -10.74 -4.71 5.41
N ALA A 64 -11.71 -5.47 4.91
CA ALA A 64 -11.62 -6.93 4.85
C ALA A 64 -10.46 -7.39 3.96
N PHE A 65 -10.33 -6.83 2.75
CA PHE A 65 -9.23 -7.18 1.85
C PHE A 65 -7.87 -6.79 2.41
N VAL A 66 -7.72 -5.59 2.93
CA VAL A 66 -6.46 -5.13 3.54
C VAL A 66 -6.09 -6.01 4.73
N SER A 67 -7.07 -6.43 5.53
CA SER A 67 -6.83 -7.35 6.65
C SER A 67 -6.37 -8.73 6.17
N ILE A 68 -7.00 -9.27 5.13
CA ILE A 68 -6.59 -10.57 4.54
C ILE A 68 -5.16 -10.46 4.00
N ILE A 69 -4.86 -9.43 3.23
CA ILE A 69 -3.51 -9.20 2.68
C ILE A 69 -2.48 -9.07 3.80
N GLY A 70 -2.78 -8.25 4.81
CA GLY A 70 -1.89 -8.06 5.95
C GLY A 70 -1.62 -9.34 6.73
N LEU A 71 -2.66 -10.15 6.96
CA LEU A 71 -2.53 -11.45 7.61
C LEU A 71 -1.75 -12.45 6.75
N SER A 72 -1.94 -12.42 5.42
CA SER A 72 -1.17 -13.26 4.50
C SER A 72 0.33 -12.96 4.58
N PHE A 73 0.72 -11.68 4.52
CA PHE A 73 2.13 -11.29 4.65
C PHE A 73 2.72 -11.66 6.02
N LEU A 74 1.95 -11.49 7.09
CA LEU A 74 2.40 -11.92 8.41
C LEU A 74 2.57 -13.45 8.49
N TYR A 75 1.68 -14.21 7.86
CA TYR A 75 1.78 -15.66 7.78
C TYR A 75 3.02 -16.10 6.97
N GLU A 76 3.23 -15.51 5.81
CA GLU A 76 4.39 -15.78 4.95
C GLU A 76 5.72 -15.47 5.66
N LEU A 77 5.74 -14.45 6.54
CA LEU A 77 6.91 -14.11 7.34
C LEU A 77 7.37 -15.26 8.27
N PHE A 78 6.44 -16.13 8.69
CA PHE A 78 6.77 -17.32 9.49
C PHE A 78 7.26 -18.50 8.64
N LEU A 79 7.02 -18.47 7.33
CA LEU A 79 7.44 -19.55 6.42
C LEU A 79 8.85 -19.33 5.86
N VAL A 80 9.36 -18.11 5.90
CA VAL A 80 10.64 -17.74 5.31
C VAL A 80 11.70 -17.58 6.42
N ASP A 81 12.90 -18.11 6.19
CA ASP A 81 14.03 -17.94 7.07
C ASP A 81 14.59 -16.51 6.98
N ILE A 82 14.32 -15.72 8.01
CA ILE A 82 14.75 -14.33 8.10
C ILE A 82 15.95 -14.21 9.02
N ASP A 83 17.02 -13.59 8.52
CA ASP A 83 18.14 -13.16 9.35
C ASP A 83 17.76 -11.90 10.17
N TRP A 84 17.12 -12.13 11.32
CA TRP A 84 16.66 -11.06 12.22
C TRP A 84 17.77 -10.14 12.71
N PRO A 85 18.98 -10.61 13.06
CA PRO A 85 20.13 -9.77 13.37
C PRO A 85 20.49 -8.82 12.24
N LEU A 86 20.54 -9.31 11.00
CA LEU A 86 20.83 -8.50 9.82
C LEU A 86 19.71 -7.49 9.54
N ALA A 87 18.45 -7.90 9.65
CA ALA A 87 17.29 -7.04 9.50
C ALA A 87 17.29 -5.88 10.50
N ALA A 88 17.52 -6.18 11.78
CA ALA A 88 17.59 -5.17 12.83
C ALA A 88 18.77 -4.20 12.62
N LYS A 89 19.93 -4.72 12.22
CA LYS A 89 21.10 -3.89 11.88
C LYS A 89 20.80 -2.96 10.73
N SER A 90 20.12 -3.43 9.68
CA SER A 90 19.79 -2.64 8.49
C SER A 90 18.79 -1.51 8.81
N TRP A 91 17.91 -1.69 9.78
CA TRP A 91 17.02 -0.62 10.24
C TRP A 91 17.74 0.51 10.96
N VAL A 92 18.81 0.18 11.70
CA VAL A 92 19.57 1.18 12.50
C VAL A 92 20.71 1.82 11.69
N THR A 93 21.24 1.08 10.71
CA THR A 93 22.34 1.55 9.85
C THR A 93 21.89 1.60 8.38
N PRO A 94 21.17 2.67 7.97
CA PRO A 94 20.72 2.79 6.60
C PRO A 94 21.91 2.94 5.65
N SER A 95 21.90 2.19 4.57
CA SER A 95 22.87 2.28 3.48
C SER A 95 22.15 2.57 2.16
N ILE A 96 22.77 3.36 1.31
CA ILE A 96 22.26 3.68 -0.03
C ILE A 96 23.22 3.05 -1.05
N PRO A 97 22.92 1.84 -1.56
CA PRO A 97 23.72 1.22 -2.61
C PRO A 97 23.69 2.04 -3.88
N GLU A 98 24.73 1.94 -4.69
CA GLU A 98 24.76 2.58 -6.00
C GLU A 98 23.59 2.09 -6.87
N GLY A 99 22.89 3.03 -7.53
CA GLY A 99 21.72 2.73 -8.38
C GLY A 99 20.39 2.56 -7.64
N SER A 100 20.36 2.49 -6.28
CA SER A 100 19.13 2.29 -5.53
C SER A 100 18.26 3.54 -5.40
N MET A 101 18.74 4.72 -5.75
CA MET A 101 18.03 5.99 -5.53
C MET A 101 16.65 6.01 -6.20
N LEU A 102 16.54 5.50 -7.42
CA LEU A 102 15.27 5.45 -8.15
C LEU A 102 14.23 4.58 -7.40
N ILE A 103 14.67 3.43 -6.91
CA ILE A 103 13.80 2.51 -6.15
C ILE A 103 13.37 3.14 -4.82
N ILE A 104 14.29 3.77 -4.09
CA ILE A 104 14.01 4.48 -2.85
C ILE A 104 12.97 5.58 -3.08
N MET A 105 13.15 6.39 -4.13
CA MET A 105 12.20 7.45 -4.46
C MET A 105 10.83 6.90 -4.87
N SER A 106 10.79 5.78 -5.60
CA SER A 106 9.55 5.11 -5.99
C SER A 106 8.78 4.58 -4.78
N VAL A 107 9.47 3.92 -3.85
CA VAL A 107 8.86 3.42 -2.60
C VAL A 107 8.37 4.58 -1.72
N LEU A 108 9.17 5.63 -1.55
CA LEU A 108 8.76 6.82 -0.81
C LEU A 108 7.54 7.49 -1.46
N GLY A 109 7.52 7.61 -2.78
CA GLY A 109 6.38 8.19 -3.50
C GLY A 109 5.10 7.37 -3.39
N ALA A 110 5.22 6.04 -3.33
CA ALA A 110 4.08 5.14 -3.12
C ALA A 110 3.52 5.21 -1.69
N VAL A 111 4.38 5.41 -0.67
CA VAL A 111 3.97 5.49 0.74
C VAL A 111 3.49 6.89 1.12
N VAL A 112 4.23 7.93 0.70
CA VAL A 112 3.91 9.33 1.03
C VAL A 112 3.10 9.95 -0.11
N MET A 113 1.79 9.77 -0.07
CA MET A 113 0.88 10.29 -1.08
C MET A 113 0.37 11.69 -0.69
N PRO A 114 0.77 12.78 -1.38
CA PRO A 114 0.36 14.14 -1.00
C PRO A 114 -1.16 14.33 -0.98
N HIS A 115 -1.87 13.69 -1.91
CA HIS A 115 -3.33 13.79 -1.99
C HIS A 115 -4.04 13.14 -0.78
N ASN A 116 -3.46 12.11 -0.15
CA ASN A 116 -4.00 11.52 1.06
C ASN A 116 -3.94 12.49 2.26
N LEU A 117 -2.91 13.33 2.34
CA LEU A 117 -2.83 14.39 3.36
C LEU A 117 -3.94 15.42 3.18
N PHE A 118 -4.25 15.81 1.96
CA PHE A 118 -5.36 16.72 1.67
C PHE A 118 -6.71 16.08 1.98
N LEU A 119 -6.90 14.81 1.61
CA LEU A 119 -8.12 14.06 1.92
C LEU A 119 -8.32 13.93 3.44
N HIS A 120 -7.27 13.58 4.18
CA HIS A 120 -7.34 13.47 5.64
C HIS A 120 -7.70 14.82 6.29
N SER A 121 -7.11 15.91 5.81
CA SER A 121 -7.45 17.26 6.28
C SER A 121 -8.90 17.62 6.00
N GLU A 122 -9.43 17.25 4.84
CA GLU A 122 -10.83 17.50 4.47
C GLU A 122 -11.79 16.69 5.35
N VAL A 123 -11.48 15.43 5.61
CA VAL A 123 -12.27 14.56 6.48
C VAL A 123 -12.32 15.11 7.90
N ILE A 124 -11.21 15.58 8.46
CA ILE A 124 -11.18 16.21 9.79
C ILE A 124 -12.00 17.51 9.80
N GLN A 125 -11.87 18.35 8.77
CA GLN A 125 -12.63 19.59 8.68
C GLN A 125 -14.14 19.34 8.56
N SER A 126 -14.56 18.28 7.87
CA SER A 126 -15.97 17.91 7.72
C SER A 126 -16.66 17.54 9.04
N GLN A 127 -15.90 17.20 10.07
CA GLN A 127 -16.42 16.87 11.39
C GLN A 127 -16.71 18.09 12.28
N GLU A 128 -16.40 19.30 11.79
CA GLU A 128 -16.74 20.61 12.43
C GLU A 128 -16.30 20.71 13.90
N TYR A 129 -15.18 20.10 14.29
CA TYR A 129 -14.68 20.12 15.67
C TYR A 129 -14.47 21.52 16.22
N ASN A 130 -14.19 22.52 15.37
CA ASN A 130 -14.03 23.91 15.73
C ASN A 130 -15.30 24.58 16.28
N LYS A 131 -16.45 23.94 16.13
CA LYS A 131 -17.74 24.40 16.66
C LYS A 131 -18.08 23.79 18.03
N GLN A 132 -17.22 22.92 18.55
CA GLN A 132 -17.45 22.21 19.81
C GLN A 132 -16.71 22.90 20.97
N ASP A 133 -17.07 22.54 22.21
CA ASP A 133 -16.38 23.02 23.40
C ASP A 133 -14.91 22.56 23.41
N GLU A 134 -14.04 23.35 24.01
CA GLU A 134 -12.59 23.09 24.09
C GLU A 134 -12.27 21.72 24.67
N ALA A 135 -13.01 21.27 25.68
CA ALA A 135 -12.88 19.95 26.27
C ALA A 135 -13.20 18.82 25.28
N ALA A 136 -14.22 19.02 24.45
CA ALA A 136 -14.57 18.07 23.37
C ALA A 136 -13.48 18.03 22.29
N VAL A 137 -12.95 19.16 21.89
CA VAL A 137 -11.83 19.27 20.93
C VAL A 137 -10.60 18.51 21.43
N GLN A 138 -10.21 18.72 22.68
CA GLN A 138 -9.06 18.00 23.28
C GLN A 138 -9.29 16.48 23.33
N LYS A 139 -10.51 16.04 23.61
CA LYS A 139 -10.86 14.62 23.59
C LYS A 139 -10.76 14.03 22.19
N HIS A 140 -11.25 14.73 21.16
CA HIS A 140 -11.17 14.30 19.77
C HIS A 140 -9.73 14.24 19.26
N LEU A 141 -8.91 15.26 19.57
CA LEU A 141 -7.47 15.25 19.22
C LEU A 141 -6.74 14.04 19.81
N LYS A 142 -7.10 13.63 21.02
CA LYS A 142 -6.52 12.45 21.64
C LYS A 142 -6.95 11.16 20.93
N TYR A 143 -8.20 11.05 20.49
CA TYR A 143 -8.67 9.91 19.72
C TYR A 143 -8.01 9.86 18.34
N GLU A 144 -7.92 10.98 17.64
CA GLU A 144 -7.23 11.09 16.35
C GLU A 144 -5.76 10.68 16.44
N PHE A 145 -5.09 11.10 17.53
CA PHE A 145 -3.71 10.70 17.77
C PHE A 145 -3.56 9.18 17.91
N TYR A 146 -4.42 8.52 18.70
CA TYR A 146 -4.36 7.06 18.87
C TYR A 146 -4.78 6.31 17.61
N ASP A 147 -5.79 6.80 16.91
CA ASP A 147 -6.23 6.23 15.65
C ASP A 147 -5.12 6.28 14.60
N THR A 148 -4.51 7.44 14.42
CA THR A 148 -3.37 7.64 13.51
C THR A 148 -2.19 6.76 13.90
N LEU A 149 -1.82 6.74 15.19
CA LEU A 149 -0.70 5.93 15.68
C LEU A 149 -0.92 4.43 15.41
N LEU A 150 -2.14 3.94 15.66
CA LEU A 150 -2.49 2.54 15.45
C LEU A 150 -2.53 2.18 13.96
N SER A 151 -3.17 3.00 13.15
CA SER A 151 -3.30 2.81 11.70
C SER A 151 -1.94 2.85 11.01
N MET A 152 -1.11 3.86 11.34
CA MET A 152 0.25 3.97 10.81
C MET A 152 1.17 2.86 11.31
N GLY A 153 1.01 2.42 12.57
CA GLY A 153 1.75 1.31 13.14
C GLY A 153 1.46 -0.02 12.41
N ILE A 154 0.19 -0.29 12.13
CA ILE A 154 -0.22 -1.47 11.34
C ILE A 154 0.32 -1.39 9.92
N GLY A 155 0.16 -0.24 9.25
CA GLY A 155 0.69 -0.02 7.90
C GLY A 155 2.20 -0.19 7.83
N TRP A 156 2.94 0.35 8.82
CA TRP A 156 4.38 0.16 8.94
C TRP A 156 4.76 -1.32 9.13
N ALA A 157 4.03 -2.06 9.95
CA ALA A 157 4.29 -3.48 10.17
C ALA A 157 4.07 -4.32 8.89
N ILE A 158 2.98 -4.07 8.16
CA ILE A 158 2.69 -4.75 6.88
C ILE A 158 3.76 -4.42 5.84
N ASN A 159 4.10 -3.15 5.66
CA ASN A 159 5.13 -2.74 4.70
C ASN A 159 6.51 -3.31 5.06
N SER A 160 6.85 -3.36 6.35
CA SER A 160 8.10 -3.98 6.81
C SER A 160 8.11 -5.49 6.54
N ALA A 161 6.98 -6.18 6.74
CA ALA A 161 6.85 -7.59 6.42
C ALA A 161 7.06 -7.87 4.93
N MET A 162 6.46 -7.05 4.04
CA MET A 162 6.65 -7.16 2.59
C MET A 162 8.12 -6.99 2.19
N ILE A 163 8.81 -5.99 2.74
CA ILE A 163 10.23 -5.73 2.43
C ILE A 163 11.11 -6.87 2.94
N LEU A 164 10.88 -7.36 4.16
CA LEU A 164 11.62 -8.48 4.74
C LEU A 164 11.41 -9.77 3.94
N LEU A 165 10.18 -10.05 3.53
CA LEU A 165 9.84 -11.18 2.69
C LEU A 165 10.57 -11.11 1.34
N ALA A 166 10.48 -9.97 0.66
CA ALA A 166 11.16 -9.76 -0.61
C ALA A 166 12.69 -9.89 -0.48
N ALA A 167 13.27 -9.33 0.57
CA ALA A 167 14.70 -9.42 0.83
C ALA A 167 15.14 -10.87 1.10
N SER A 168 14.38 -11.62 1.89
CA SER A 168 14.74 -13.00 2.23
C SER A 168 14.53 -13.97 1.06
N THR A 169 13.53 -13.70 0.20
CA THR A 169 13.17 -14.58 -0.90
C THR A 169 13.99 -14.30 -2.16
N PHE A 170 14.11 -13.03 -2.56
CA PHE A 170 14.70 -12.67 -3.85
C PHE A 170 16.15 -12.19 -3.75
N PHE A 171 16.47 -11.38 -2.74
CA PHE A 171 17.83 -10.87 -2.59
C PHE A 171 18.83 -11.97 -2.22
N GLN A 172 18.47 -12.89 -1.33
CA GLN A 172 19.37 -14.01 -0.96
C GLN A 172 19.59 -14.99 -2.10
N THR A 173 18.61 -15.16 -2.98
CA THR A 173 18.75 -16.04 -4.16
C THR A 173 19.45 -15.36 -5.33
N GLY A 174 19.74 -14.07 -5.22
CA GLY A 174 20.37 -13.27 -6.28
C GLY A 174 19.53 -13.12 -7.54
N THR A 175 18.22 -13.33 -7.44
CA THR A 175 17.31 -13.28 -8.58
C THR A 175 16.67 -11.88 -8.67
N PRO A 176 17.04 -11.07 -9.68
CA PRO A 176 16.39 -9.77 -9.86
C PRO A 176 14.94 -9.98 -10.29
N VAL A 177 14.02 -9.29 -9.61
CA VAL A 177 12.60 -9.28 -9.94
C VAL A 177 12.25 -7.88 -10.47
N GLU A 178 11.93 -7.80 -11.75
CA GLU A 178 11.58 -6.54 -12.42
C GLU A 178 10.06 -6.43 -12.63
N GLU A 179 9.37 -7.56 -12.74
CA GLU A 179 7.95 -7.64 -13.01
C GLU A 179 7.21 -8.46 -11.95
N LEU A 180 5.96 -8.10 -11.68
CA LEU A 180 5.12 -8.75 -10.69
C LEU A 180 4.83 -10.22 -11.05
N GLN A 181 4.69 -10.53 -12.34
CA GLN A 181 4.52 -11.90 -12.84
C GLN A 181 5.71 -12.80 -12.52
N GLN A 182 6.93 -12.25 -12.54
CA GLN A 182 8.15 -12.97 -12.16
C GLN A 182 8.14 -13.31 -10.67
N ALA A 183 7.66 -12.39 -9.83
CA ALA A 183 7.51 -12.62 -8.40
C ALA A 183 6.63 -13.86 -8.11
N LYS A 184 5.49 -13.99 -8.80
CA LYS A 184 4.60 -15.16 -8.69
C LYS A 184 5.33 -16.46 -9.03
N SER A 185 6.03 -16.51 -10.15
CA SER A 185 6.72 -17.72 -10.61
C SER A 185 7.86 -18.17 -9.67
N LEU A 186 8.47 -17.22 -8.95
CA LEU A 186 9.56 -17.49 -8.01
C LEU A 186 9.07 -17.85 -6.60
N LEU A 187 7.88 -17.40 -6.21
CA LEU A 187 7.27 -17.71 -4.92
C LEU A 187 6.67 -19.13 -4.88
N THR A 188 6.08 -19.58 -5.99
CA THR A 188 5.43 -20.90 -6.07
C THR A 188 6.32 -22.06 -5.64
N PRO A 189 7.59 -22.19 -6.08
CA PRO A 189 8.48 -23.28 -5.62
C PRO A 189 8.88 -23.20 -4.16
N LEU A 190 8.87 -22.00 -3.56
CA LEU A 190 9.35 -21.77 -2.18
C LEU A 190 8.23 -21.91 -1.15
N LEU A 191 7.03 -21.46 -1.47
CA LEU A 191 5.90 -21.37 -0.55
C LEU A 191 4.72 -22.30 -0.90
N GLY A 192 4.81 -23.02 -2.02
CA GLY A 192 3.77 -23.92 -2.53
C GLY A 192 2.73 -23.21 -3.41
N GLU A 193 1.86 -24.00 -4.04
CA GLU A 193 0.85 -23.49 -4.99
C GLU A 193 -0.16 -22.48 -4.38
N ALA A 194 -0.30 -22.47 -3.05
CA ALA A 194 -1.23 -21.57 -2.36
C ALA A 194 -0.70 -20.13 -2.21
N ALA A 195 0.58 -19.89 -2.47
CA ALA A 195 1.21 -18.57 -2.33
C ALA A 195 1.47 -17.89 -3.70
N GLY A 196 1.19 -18.57 -4.81
CA GLY A 196 1.39 -18.09 -6.17
C GLY A 196 0.15 -17.49 -6.83
#